data_45be62f978db84f72f185906b6480859
#
_entry.id   45be62f978db84f72f185906b6480859
#
_cell.length_a   1.000
_cell.length_b   1.000
_cell.length_c   1.000
_cell.angle_alpha   90.00
_cell.angle_beta   90.00
_cell.angle_gamma   90.00
#
_symmetry.space_group_name_H-M   'P 1'
#
loop_
_entity.id
_entity.type
_entity.pdbx_description
1 polymer ?
#
loop_
_entity_poly.entity_id
_entity_poly.type
_entity_poly.pdbx_seq_one_letter_code
_entity_poly.pdbx_strand_id
1 'polypeptide(L)'
;GSEGTGYLEYLQTHKFSKNKIKMTYYDSVTSVVYWPQGLGIFLGRTFNLSIYSVILMGRIFNLLAYMGLAYAAVRFMPFYKNLMAMFAVMPLSIYQASSLSQDAVLNGAGFLFVALCCYYAFDEKVKLNWKKTLVLGLLLLTMFLSKYVYACLGLLVFLIPKDKFNSRKDYWKSFIIALLPFVILGGYVMLRVSSGISGLQAGAGGGAD
;
A
#
# COMPACT_ATOMS: atom_id res chain seq x y z
N GLY A 1 -12.39 34.97 -7.75
CA GLY A 1 -13.16 34.27 -6.69
C GLY A 1 -14.42 33.56 -7.20
N SER A 2 -15.00 33.98 -8.31
CA SER A 2 -16.30 33.46 -8.84
C SER A 2 -16.19 32.10 -9.56
N GLU A 3 -15.06 31.76 -10.14
CA GLU A 3 -14.89 30.47 -10.87
C GLU A 3 -14.84 29.26 -9.93
N GLY A 4 -14.27 29.39 -8.75
CA GLY A 4 -14.19 28.30 -7.78
C GLY A 4 -15.53 27.89 -7.17
N THR A 5 -16.44 28.83 -6.98
CA THR A 5 -17.79 28.58 -6.46
C THR A 5 -18.65 27.82 -7.46
N GLY A 6 -18.59 28.16 -8.74
CA GLY A 6 -19.32 27.45 -9.79
C GLY A 6 -18.87 25.98 -9.96
N TYR A 7 -17.58 25.70 -9.83
CA TYR A 7 -17.06 24.34 -9.91
C TYR A 7 -17.52 23.47 -8.72
N LEU A 8 -17.48 23.99 -7.50
CA LEU A 8 -17.97 23.26 -6.32
C LEU A 8 -19.47 22.99 -6.40
N GLU A 9 -20.27 23.97 -6.84
CA GLU A 9 -21.71 23.81 -7.06
C GLU A 9 -22.00 22.74 -8.13
N TYR A 10 -21.23 22.72 -9.20
CA TYR A 10 -21.31 21.66 -10.21
C TYR A 10 -21.06 20.28 -9.61
N LEU A 11 -20.01 20.11 -8.80
CA LEU A 11 -19.69 18.83 -8.17
C LEU A 11 -20.73 18.36 -7.15
N GLN A 12 -21.40 19.30 -6.49
CA GLN A 12 -22.45 19.00 -5.51
C GLN A 12 -23.78 18.62 -6.15
N THR A 13 -24.08 19.19 -7.33
CA THR A 13 -25.38 18.98 -8.00
C THR A 13 -25.37 17.84 -9.00
N HIS A 14 -24.21 17.56 -9.60
CA HIS A 14 -24.09 16.53 -10.63
C HIS A 14 -23.71 15.15 -10.07
N LYS A 15 -24.13 14.10 -10.77
CA LYS A 15 -23.82 12.70 -10.45
C LYS A 15 -22.89 12.11 -11.50
N PHE A 16 -22.15 11.08 -11.12
CA PHE A 16 -21.33 10.35 -12.11
C PHE A 16 -22.20 9.74 -13.22
N SER A 17 -21.77 9.91 -14.45
CA SER A 17 -22.41 9.25 -15.59
C SER A 17 -22.38 7.73 -15.42
N LYS A 18 -23.48 7.06 -15.76
CA LYS A 18 -23.57 5.60 -15.81
C LYS A 18 -22.86 5.01 -17.02
N ASN A 19 -22.51 5.83 -18.00
CA ASN A 19 -21.80 5.37 -19.19
C ASN A 19 -20.39 4.93 -18.81
N LYS A 20 -20.04 3.70 -19.25
CA LYS A 20 -18.67 3.18 -19.09
C LYS A 20 -17.74 3.95 -20.03
N ILE A 21 -16.98 4.90 -19.49
CA ILE A 21 -15.89 5.53 -20.24
C ILE A 21 -14.71 4.54 -20.18
N LYS A 22 -14.24 4.10 -21.34
CA LYS A 22 -13.05 3.28 -21.46
C LYS A 22 -11.83 4.15 -21.15
N MET A 23 -11.38 4.14 -19.91
CA MET A 23 -10.12 4.80 -19.56
C MET A 23 -8.97 3.86 -19.87
N THR A 24 -7.99 4.35 -20.62
CA THR A 24 -6.72 3.66 -20.82
C THR A 24 -5.90 3.87 -19.55
N TYR A 25 -5.86 2.87 -18.69
CA TYR A 25 -4.97 2.88 -17.54
C TYR A 25 -3.57 2.50 -18.00
N TYR A 26 -2.59 3.28 -17.60
CA TYR A 26 -1.23 2.76 -17.54
C TYR A 26 -1.23 1.62 -16.52
N ASP A 27 -0.74 0.48 -16.97
CA ASP A 27 -0.76 -0.81 -16.27
C ASP A 27 0.02 -0.71 -14.94
N SER A 28 -0.64 -0.27 -13.88
CA SER A 28 -0.04 -0.24 -12.55
C SER A 28 -0.57 -1.42 -11.74
N VAL A 29 0.32 -2.28 -11.31
CA VAL A 29 0.05 -3.44 -10.43
C VAL A 29 -0.48 -2.99 -9.04
N THR A 30 -0.72 -1.71 -8.86
CA THR A 30 -1.01 -1.04 -7.59
C THR A 30 -2.48 -1.08 -7.13
N SER A 31 -3.33 -1.88 -7.78
CA SER A 31 -4.78 -1.92 -7.50
C SER A 31 -5.12 -2.23 -6.04
N VAL A 32 -4.30 -3.04 -5.34
CA VAL A 32 -4.58 -3.47 -3.97
C VAL A 32 -4.57 -2.30 -2.97
N VAL A 33 -3.72 -1.31 -3.18
CA VAL A 33 -3.56 -0.17 -2.25
C VAL A 33 -4.72 0.82 -2.33
N TYR A 34 -5.46 0.77 -3.46
CA TYR A 34 -6.62 1.64 -3.69
C TYR A 34 -7.94 1.03 -3.16
N TRP A 35 -7.91 -0.16 -2.56
CA TRP A 35 -9.11 -0.83 -2.07
C TRP A 35 -9.97 0.00 -1.11
N PRO A 36 -9.42 0.70 -0.09
CA PRO A 36 -10.26 1.44 0.83
C PRO A 36 -11.04 2.56 0.16
N GLN A 37 -10.34 3.39 -0.62
CA GLN A 37 -10.99 4.46 -1.36
C GLN A 37 -11.92 3.94 -2.45
N GLY A 38 -11.59 2.80 -3.09
CA GLY A 38 -12.45 2.12 -4.06
C GLY A 38 -13.78 1.68 -3.44
N LEU A 39 -13.75 1.14 -2.21
CA LEU A 39 -14.95 0.80 -1.45
C LEU A 39 -15.81 2.03 -1.15
N GLY A 40 -15.18 3.12 -0.71
CA GLY A 40 -15.89 4.38 -0.45
C GLY A 40 -16.56 4.94 -1.72
N ILE A 41 -15.84 4.94 -2.84
CA ILE A 41 -16.37 5.37 -4.14
C ILE A 41 -17.50 4.43 -4.60
N PHE A 42 -17.34 3.13 -4.46
CA PHE A 42 -18.35 2.15 -4.81
C PHE A 42 -19.65 2.36 -4.02
N LEU A 43 -19.56 2.53 -2.69
CA LEU A 43 -20.73 2.81 -1.85
C LEU A 43 -21.38 4.13 -2.23
N GLY A 44 -20.62 5.20 -2.42
CA GLY A 44 -21.16 6.50 -2.82
C GLY A 44 -21.89 6.45 -4.15
N ARG A 45 -21.41 5.66 -5.11
CA ARG A 45 -22.07 5.44 -6.41
C ARG A 45 -23.34 4.58 -6.27
N THR A 46 -23.31 3.56 -5.42
CA THR A 46 -24.47 2.68 -5.16
C THR A 46 -25.64 3.48 -4.59
N PHE A 47 -25.35 4.44 -3.68
CA PHE A 47 -26.37 5.32 -3.11
C PHE A 47 -26.73 6.52 -4.02
N ASN A 48 -26.22 6.57 -5.24
CA ASN A 48 -26.51 7.65 -6.21
C ASN A 48 -26.18 9.06 -5.68
N LEU A 49 -25.14 9.18 -4.89
CA LEU A 49 -24.70 10.45 -4.33
C LEU A 49 -24.10 11.39 -5.40
N SER A 50 -24.00 12.68 -5.06
CA SER A 50 -23.32 13.67 -5.92
C SER A 50 -21.83 13.33 -6.08
N ILE A 51 -21.19 13.87 -7.12
CA ILE A 51 -19.74 13.67 -7.40
C ILE A 51 -18.91 14.04 -6.17
N TYR A 52 -19.22 15.18 -5.55
CA TYR A 52 -18.56 15.65 -4.34
C TYR A 52 -18.62 14.62 -3.20
N SER A 53 -19.82 14.10 -2.93
CA SER A 53 -20.04 13.12 -1.86
C SER A 53 -19.34 11.79 -2.13
N VAL A 54 -19.29 11.35 -3.38
CA VAL A 54 -18.55 10.12 -3.78
C VAL A 54 -17.04 10.27 -3.54
N ILE A 55 -16.48 11.43 -3.90
CA ILE A 55 -15.07 11.74 -3.64
C ILE A 55 -14.81 11.79 -2.13
N LEU A 56 -15.69 12.44 -1.38
CA LEU A 56 -15.58 12.53 0.08
C LEU A 56 -15.65 11.17 0.76
N MET A 57 -16.55 10.28 0.33
CA MET A 57 -16.61 8.89 0.80
C MET A 57 -15.31 8.13 0.55
N GLY A 58 -14.72 8.26 -0.64
CA GLY A 58 -13.42 7.66 -0.94
C GLY A 58 -12.32 8.16 0.01
N ARG A 59 -12.29 9.45 0.31
CA ARG A 59 -11.32 10.06 1.24
C ARG A 59 -11.53 9.59 2.68
N ILE A 60 -12.78 9.50 3.14
CA ILE A 60 -13.11 9.02 4.49
C ILE A 60 -12.68 7.57 4.64
N PHE A 61 -12.97 6.70 3.68
CA PHE A 61 -12.58 5.29 3.74
C PHE A 61 -11.06 5.12 3.74
N ASN A 62 -10.36 5.94 2.98
CA ASN A 62 -8.90 5.94 2.95
C ASN A 62 -8.32 6.36 4.32
N LEU A 63 -8.87 7.43 4.91
CA LEU A 63 -8.50 7.89 6.25
C LEU A 63 -8.78 6.82 7.32
N LEU A 64 -9.95 6.17 7.28
CA LEU A 64 -10.30 5.10 8.22
C LEU A 64 -9.34 3.91 8.12
N ALA A 65 -8.96 3.50 6.90
CA ALA A 65 -7.98 2.45 6.69
C ALA A 65 -6.61 2.84 7.28
N TYR A 66 -6.15 4.07 7.04
CA TYR A 66 -4.94 4.58 7.65
C TYR A 66 -5.01 4.57 9.19
N MET A 67 -6.09 5.08 9.76
CA MET A 67 -6.29 5.12 11.21
C MET A 67 -6.25 3.71 11.83
N GLY A 68 -6.88 2.74 11.19
CA GLY A 68 -6.84 1.34 11.62
C GLY A 68 -5.43 0.76 11.62
N LEU A 69 -4.67 0.98 10.55
CA LEU A 69 -3.28 0.51 10.42
C LEU A 69 -2.35 1.22 11.42
N ALA A 70 -2.48 2.54 11.56
CA ALA A 70 -1.71 3.34 12.50
C ALA A 70 -2.01 2.97 13.96
N TYR A 71 -3.29 2.77 14.31
CA TYR A 71 -3.69 2.28 15.62
C TYR A 71 -3.07 0.91 15.92
N ALA A 72 -3.13 -0.03 14.98
CA ALA A 72 -2.49 -1.33 15.12
C ALA A 72 -0.97 -1.19 15.31
N ALA A 73 -0.31 -0.30 14.55
CA ALA A 73 1.11 -0.03 14.71
C ALA A 73 1.46 0.44 16.12
N VAL A 74 0.74 1.44 16.64
CA VAL A 74 0.94 1.94 18.00
C VAL A 74 0.67 0.85 19.05
N ARG A 75 -0.34 0.01 18.83
CA ARG A 75 -0.71 -1.07 19.76
C ARG A 75 0.35 -2.16 19.83
N PHE A 76 0.94 -2.53 18.69
CA PHE A 76 1.98 -3.57 18.62
C PHE A 76 3.38 -3.04 18.92
N MET A 77 3.64 -1.74 18.87
CA MET A 77 4.97 -1.20 19.20
C MET A 77 5.38 -1.55 20.63
N PRO A 78 6.52 -2.26 20.86
CA PRO A 78 6.91 -2.70 22.19
C PRO A 78 7.42 -1.56 23.08
N PHE A 79 8.07 -0.55 22.47
CA PHE A 79 8.64 0.62 23.12
C PHE A 79 8.31 1.89 22.32
N TYR A 80 8.48 3.06 22.92
CA TYR A 80 8.26 4.37 22.28
C TYR A 80 6.90 4.51 21.54
N LYS A 81 5.83 3.96 22.12
CA LYS A 81 4.46 4.03 21.55
C LYS A 81 4.03 5.46 21.25
N ASN A 82 4.36 6.40 22.15
CA ASN A 82 4.03 7.81 21.99
C ASN A 82 4.74 8.42 20.78
N LEU A 83 5.99 8.05 20.54
CA LEU A 83 6.73 8.50 19.37
C LEU A 83 6.09 7.98 18.07
N MET A 84 5.72 6.70 18.03
CA MET A 84 4.98 6.12 16.89
C MET A 84 3.64 6.85 16.68
N ALA A 85 2.89 7.14 17.76
CA ALA A 85 1.65 7.88 17.68
C ALA A 85 1.87 9.31 17.15
N MET A 86 2.93 10.00 17.60
CA MET A 86 3.29 11.32 17.07
C MET A 86 3.54 11.31 15.57
N PHE A 87 4.29 10.34 15.07
CA PHE A 87 4.52 10.19 13.63
C PHE A 87 3.22 9.90 12.86
N ALA A 88 2.34 9.08 13.43
CA ALA A 88 1.05 8.76 12.82
C ALA A 88 0.11 9.97 12.72
N VAL A 89 0.17 10.90 13.68
CA VAL A 89 -0.68 12.10 13.68
C VAL A 89 0.02 13.35 13.12
N MET A 90 1.21 13.22 12.55
CA MET A 90 1.85 14.34 11.88
C MET A 90 0.95 14.96 10.80
N PRO A 91 0.92 16.28 10.65
CA PRO A 91 0.07 16.96 9.66
C PRO A 91 0.20 16.40 8.25
N LEU A 92 1.42 16.07 7.82
CA LEU A 92 1.68 15.47 6.52
C LEU A 92 1.06 14.07 6.39
N SER A 93 1.17 13.25 7.43
CA SER A 93 0.59 11.90 7.46
C SER A 93 -0.94 11.95 7.35
N ILE A 94 -1.58 12.84 8.10
CA ILE A 94 -3.03 13.06 8.06
C ILE A 94 -3.48 13.62 6.71
N TYR A 95 -2.73 14.57 6.15
CA TYR A 95 -3.01 15.13 4.82
C TYR A 95 -2.99 14.04 3.74
N GLN A 96 -1.96 13.22 3.71
CA GLN A 96 -1.85 12.10 2.77
C GLN A 96 -2.95 11.05 2.99
N ALA A 97 -3.25 10.74 4.26
CA ALA A 97 -4.30 9.78 4.61
C ALA A 97 -5.70 10.24 4.18
N SER A 98 -5.96 11.53 4.21
CA SER A 98 -7.24 12.13 3.80
C SER A 98 -7.34 12.42 2.29
N SER A 99 -6.33 12.08 1.51
CA SER A 99 -6.33 12.25 0.05
C SER A 99 -6.77 10.95 -0.66
N LEU A 100 -7.16 11.05 -1.94
CA LEU A 100 -7.40 9.89 -2.81
C LEU A 100 -6.08 9.39 -3.40
N SER A 101 -5.15 8.99 -2.53
CA SER A 101 -3.86 8.48 -2.94
C SER A 101 -3.57 7.10 -2.32
N GLN A 102 -2.61 6.40 -2.90
CA GLN A 102 -2.10 5.15 -2.35
C GLN A 102 -1.31 5.35 -1.03
N ASP A 103 -0.86 6.58 -0.76
CA ASP A 103 0.06 6.88 0.33
C ASP A 103 -0.56 6.65 1.72
N ALA A 104 -1.89 6.74 1.84
CA ALA A 104 -2.59 6.44 3.09
C ALA A 104 -2.33 5.00 3.55
N VAL A 105 -2.64 4.03 2.69
CA VAL A 105 -2.45 2.60 2.99
C VAL A 105 -0.96 2.28 3.10
N LEU A 106 -0.13 2.88 2.26
CA LEU A 106 1.30 2.67 2.22
C LEU A 106 1.99 3.11 3.51
N ASN A 107 1.70 4.32 3.99
CA ASN A 107 2.25 4.84 5.25
C ASN A 107 1.74 4.04 6.45
N GLY A 108 0.44 3.74 6.51
CA GLY A 108 -0.13 2.92 7.57
C GLY A 108 0.46 1.50 7.61
N ALA A 109 0.63 0.86 6.45
CA ALA A 109 1.27 -0.45 6.33
C ALA A 109 2.75 -0.39 6.73
N GLY A 110 3.47 0.68 6.37
CA GLY A 110 4.86 0.91 6.78
C GLY A 110 5.00 1.03 8.29
N PHE A 111 4.17 1.82 8.95
CA PHE A 111 4.16 1.93 10.42
C PHE A 111 3.86 0.58 11.08
N LEU A 112 2.86 -0.14 10.58
CA LEU A 112 2.51 -1.46 11.11
C LEU A 112 3.63 -2.49 10.89
N PHE A 113 4.27 -2.49 9.73
CA PHE A 113 5.38 -3.37 9.42
C PHE A 113 6.56 -3.16 10.37
N VAL A 114 6.99 -1.89 10.55
CA VAL A 114 8.06 -1.55 11.49
C VAL A 114 7.69 -1.96 12.92
N ALA A 115 6.46 -1.65 13.37
CA ALA A 115 5.99 -2.01 14.69
C ALA A 115 5.99 -3.54 14.93
N LEU A 116 5.55 -4.33 13.94
CA LEU A 116 5.55 -5.79 14.03
C LEU A 116 6.98 -6.36 14.01
N CYS A 117 7.88 -5.82 13.21
CA CYS A 117 9.29 -6.23 13.22
C CYS A 117 9.91 -6.00 14.60
N CYS A 118 9.69 -4.81 15.18
CA CYS A 118 10.14 -4.49 16.54
C CYS A 118 9.48 -5.40 17.59
N TYR A 119 8.17 -5.65 17.47
CA TYR A 119 7.44 -6.52 18.38
C TYR A 119 8.00 -7.94 18.38
N TYR A 120 8.24 -8.51 17.21
CA TYR A 120 8.79 -9.86 17.11
C TYR A 120 10.27 -9.94 17.48
N ALA A 121 11.03 -8.87 17.31
CA ALA A 121 12.44 -8.85 17.68
C ALA A 121 12.64 -8.74 19.20
N PHE A 122 11.89 -7.86 19.86
CA PHE A 122 12.18 -7.44 21.23
C PHE A 122 11.24 -8.02 22.30
N ASP A 123 10.03 -8.49 21.96
CA ASP A 123 9.16 -9.13 22.95
C ASP A 123 9.56 -10.59 23.16
N GLU A 124 10.10 -10.90 24.35
CA GLU A 124 10.61 -12.23 24.72
C GLU A 124 9.54 -13.33 24.69
N LYS A 125 8.29 -12.97 24.96
CA LYS A 125 7.17 -13.92 25.05
C LYS A 125 6.65 -14.38 23.70
N VAL A 126 7.05 -13.72 22.63
CA VAL A 126 6.49 -13.96 21.29
C VAL A 126 7.42 -14.85 20.49
N LYS A 127 6.89 -16.00 20.08
CA LYS A 127 7.51 -16.86 19.07
C LYS A 127 6.88 -16.61 17.71
N LEU A 128 7.71 -16.59 16.68
CA LEU A 128 7.28 -16.50 15.28
C LEU A 128 6.77 -17.85 14.80
N ASN A 129 5.59 -17.79 14.18
CA ASN A 129 5.01 -18.89 13.44
C ASN A 129 4.88 -18.44 11.97
N TRP A 130 4.79 -19.38 11.03
CA TRP A 130 4.63 -19.10 9.60
C TRP A 130 3.48 -18.13 9.29
N LYS A 131 2.36 -18.17 10.04
CA LYS A 131 1.24 -17.23 9.89
C LYS A 131 1.64 -15.78 10.17
N LYS A 132 2.42 -15.54 11.22
CA LYS A 132 2.92 -14.21 11.58
C LYS A 132 3.89 -13.67 10.53
N THR A 133 4.73 -14.56 9.99
CA THR A 133 5.64 -14.19 8.90
C THR A 133 4.89 -13.91 7.60
N LEU A 134 3.81 -14.65 7.32
CA LEU A 134 2.95 -14.37 6.17
C LEU A 134 2.35 -12.96 6.24
N VAL A 135 1.94 -12.50 7.43
CA VAL A 135 1.44 -11.12 7.61
C VAL A 135 2.53 -10.10 7.28
N LEU A 136 3.76 -10.31 7.75
CA LEU A 136 4.89 -9.43 7.40
C LEU A 136 5.15 -9.45 5.89
N GLY A 137 5.12 -10.63 5.27
CA GLY A 137 5.31 -10.79 3.83
C GLY A 137 4.22 -10.07 3.02
N LEU A 138 2.94 -10.16 3.43
CA LEU A 138 1.83 -9.48 2.77
C LEU A 138 1.92 -7.96 2.90
N LEU A 139 2.28 -7.45 4.08
CA LEU A 139 2.51 -6.01 4.28
C LEU A 139 3.65 -5.52 3.38
N LEU A 140 4.77 -6.25 3.37
CA LEU A 140 5.92 -5.91 2.55
C LEU A 140 5.59 -5.96 1.05
N LEU A 141 4.84 -6.99 0.62
CA LEU A 141 4.37 -7.11 -0.76
C LEU A 141 3.48 -5.92 -1.14
N THR A 142 2.53 -5.55 -0.29
CA THR A 142 1.65 -4.40 -0.52
C THR A 142 2.46 -3.11 -0.71
N MET A 143 3.46 -2.88 0.14
CA MET A 143 4.34 -1.72 0.04
C MET A 143 5.20 -1.76 -1.23
N PHE A 144 5.77 -2.91 -1.54
CA PHE A 144 6.63 -3.09 -2.71
C PHE A 144 5.88 -2.92 -4.03
N LEU A 145 4.65 -3.46 -4.14
CA LEU A 145 3.78 -3.29 -5.31
C LEU A 145 3.42 -1.82 -5.56
N SER A 146 3.40 -1.02 -4.50
CA SER A 146 3.08 0.41 -4.61
C SER A 146 4.30 1.25 -4.99
N LYS A 147 5.42 1.03 -4.29
CA LYS A 147 6.68 1.74 -4.52
C LYS A 147 7.86 0.82 -4.19
N TYR A 148 8.67 0.50 -5.17
CA TYR A 148 9.83 -0.41 -5.05
C TYR A 148 10.83 0.00 -3.95
N VAL A 149 10.92 1.30 -3.65
CA VAL A 149 11.82 1.83 -2.61
C VAL A 149 11.55 1.23 -1.24
N TYR A 150 10.30 0.88 -0.94
CA TYR A 150 9.93 0.24 0.34
C TYR A 150 10.48 -1.18 0.51
N ALA A 151 11.06 -1.76 -0.54
CA ALA A 151 11.82 -3.00 -0.46
C ALA A 151 12.89 -2.96 0.65
N CYS A 152 13.54 -1.80 0.84
CA CYS A 152 14.55 -1.62 1.87
C CYS A 152 14.03 -1.90 3.29
N LEU A 153 12.74 -1.68 3.56
CA LEU A 153 12.13 -2.03 4.84
C LEU A 153 12.14 -3.54 5.10
N GLY A 154 12.20 -4.36 4.06
CA GLY A 154 12.35 -5.81 4.19
C GLY A 154 13.60 -6.24 4.95
N LEU A 155 14.64 -5.40 4.96
CA LEU A 155 15.86 -5.65 5.74
C LEU A 155 15.59 -5.67 7.25
N LEU A 156 14.51 -5.03 7.74
CA LEU A 156 14.11 -5.08 9.14
C LEU A 156 13.71 -6.48 9.61
N VAL A 157 13.35 -7.39 8.70
CA VAL A 157 13.07 -8.79 9.04
C VAL A 157 14.33 -9.48 9.59
N PHE A 158 15.52 -9.07 9.17
CA PHE A 158 16.79 -9.59 9.70
C PHE A 158 17.06 -9.19 11.16
N LEU A 159 16.37 -8.17 11.66
CA LEU A 159 16.45 -7.77 13.06
C LEU A 159 15.87 -8.84 14.01
N ILE A 160 15.03 -9.74 13.48
CA ILE A 160 14.35 -10.77 14.26
C ILE A 160 15.33 -11.92 14.57
N PRO A 161 15.67 -12.18 15.85
CA PRO A 161 16.62 -13.22 16.25
C PRO A 161 16.12 -14.63 15.87
N LYS A 162 17.07 -15.53 15.57
CA LYS A 162 16.77 -16.93 15.16
C LYS A 162 16.07 -17.74 16.24
N ASP A 163 16.31 -17.43 17.49
CA ASP A 163 15.75 -18.09 18.69
C ASP A 163 14.25 -17.83 18.87
N LYS A 164 13.72 -16.84 18.17
CA LYS A 164 12.27 -16.55 18.13
C LYS A 164 11.48 -17.55 17.29
N PHE A 165 12.16 -18.35 16.48
CA PHE A 165 11.53 -19.37 15.65
C PHE A 165 11.46 -20.71 16.36
N ASN A 166 10.35 -21.44 16.22
CA ASN A 166 10.17 -22.74 16.86
C ASN A 166 11.11 -23.82 16.30
N SER A 167 11.54 -23.65 15.04
CA SER A 167 12.43 -24.61 14.35
C SER A 167 13.31 -23.86 13.34
N ARG A 168 14.51 -24.46 13.10
CA ARG A 168 15.39 -23.99 12.02
C ARG A 168 14.70 -24.03 10.63
N LYS A 169 13.76 -24.95 10.45
CA LYS A 169 12.93 -25.05 9.25
C LYS A 169 11.95 -23.89 9.15
N ASP A 170 11.37 -23.44 10.27
CA ASP A 170 10.45 -22.30 10.29
C ASP A 170 11.17 -20.99 10.01
N TYR A 171 12.42 -20.84 10.47
CA TYR A 171 13.27 -19.70 10.13
C TYR A 171 13.47 -19.59 8.61
N TRP A 172 13.91 -20.68 7.96
CA TRP A 172 14.15 -20.68 6.51
C TRP A 172 12.85 -20.51 5.72
N LYS A 173 11.74 -21.14 6.14
CA LYS A 173 10.43 -20.92 5.52
C LYS A 173 10.00 -19.47 5.61
N SER A 174 10.18 -18.85 6.77
CA SER A 174 9.85 -17.45 7.00
C SER A 174 10.69 -16.53 6.12
N PHE A 175 11.94 -16.83 5.96
CA PHE A 175 12.85 -16.09 5.11
C PHE A 175 12.46 -16.20 3.62
N ILE A 176 12.12 -17.41 3.16
CA ILE A 176 11.63 -17.64 1.81
C ILE A 176 10.31 -16.90 1.58
N ILE A 177 9.37 -16.95 2.53
CA ILE A 177 8.09 -16.24 2.44
C ILE A 177 8.30 -14.73 2.39
N ALA A 178 9.26 -14.18 3.14
CA ALA A 178 9.59 -12.76 3.09
C ALA A 178 10.26 -12.34 1.78
N LEU A 179 11.10 -13.19 1.20
CA LEU A 179 11.84 -12.92 -0.03
C LEU A 179 11.08 -13.30 -1.32
N LEU A 180 10.16 -14.27 -1.24
CA LEU A 180 9.43 -14.77 -2.40
C LEU A 180 8.72 -13.66 -3.20
N PRO A 181 8.05 -12.68 -2.59
CA PRO A 181 7.46 -11.56 -3.31
C PRO A 181 8.47 -10.77 -4.13
N PHE A 182 9.69 -10.58 -3.60
CA PHE A 182 10.75 -9.86 -4.30
C PHE A 182 11.29 -10.62 -5.51
N VAL A 183 11.43 -11.95 -5.38
CA VAL A 183 11.93 -12.80 -6.47
C VAL A 183 10.91 -12.86 -7.61
N ILE A 184 9.63 -13.09 -7.28
CA ILE A 184 8.55 -13.17 -8.28
C ILE A 184 8.42 -11.85 -9.02
N LEU A 185 8.39 -10.74 -8.28
CA LEU A 185 8.15 -9.44 -8.88
C LEU A 185 9.39 -8.85 -9.54
N GLY A 186 10.58 -9.09 -8.99
CA GLY A 186 11.85 -8.76 -9.64
C GLY A 186 11.98 -9.48 -10.99
N GLY A 187 11.61 -10.77 -11.03
CA GLY A 187 11.53 -11.54 -12.27
C GLY A 187 10.52 -10.97 -13.26
N TYR A 188 9.31 -10.61 -12.79
CA TYR A 188 8.28 -9.99 -13.63
C TYR A 188 8.74 -8.64 -14.21
N VAL A 189 9.33 -7.77 -13.38
CA VAL A 189 9.85 -6.47 -13.84
C VAL A 189 10.99 -6.66 -14.86
N MET A 190 11.93 -7.60 -14.60
CA MET A 190 12.98 -7.92 -15.56
C MET A 190 12.41 -8.39 -16.91
N LEU A 191 11.42 -9.27 -16.90
CA LEU A 191 10.76 -9.74 -18.11
C LEU A 191 10.07 -8.61 -18.88
N ARG A 192 9.42 -7.68 -18.18
CA ARG A 192 8.78 -6.51 -18.81
C ARG A 192 9.79 -5.53 -19.40
N VAL A 193 10.88 -5.28 -18.69
CA VAL A 193 11.96 -4.40 -19.18
C VAL A 193 12.63 -5.03 -20.41
N SER A 194 12.94 -6.32 -20.38
CA SER A 194 13.56 -7.01 -21.51
C SER A 194 12.66 -7.03 -22.74
N SER A 195 11.34 -7.28 -22.58
CA SER A 195 10.38 -7.24 -23.69
C SER A 195 10.18 -5.84 -24.26
N GLY A 196 10.25 -4.80 -23.42
CA GLY A 196 10.20 -3.39 -23.85
C GLY A 196 11.43 -2.99 -24.68
N ILE A 197 12.62 -3.42 -24.25
CA ILE A 197 13.88 -3.15 -24.98
C ILE A 197 13.89 -3.88 -26.34
N SER A 198 13.46 -5.14 -26.39
CA SER A 198 13.38 -5.91 -27.64
C SER A 198 12.37 -5.30 -28.62
N GLY A 199 11.25 -4.76 -28.12
CA GLY A 199 10.28 -4.04 -28.95
C GLY A 199 10.82 -2.73 -29.54
N LEU A 200 11.63 -1.99 -28.78
CA LEU A 200 12.30 -0.76 -29.26
C LEU A 200 13.40 -1.08 -30.30
N GLN A 201 14.14 -2.16 -30.14
CA GLN A 201 15.15 -2.60 -31.12
C GLN A 201 14.53 -3.08 -32.43
N ALA A 202 13.39 -3.80 -32.37
CA ALA A 202 12.66 -4.22 -33.54
C ALA A 202 12.05 -3.04 -34.32
N GLY A 203 11.61 -1.99 -33.62
CA GLY A 203 11.10 -0.76 -34.24
C GLY A 203 12.19 0.11 -34.89
N ALA A 204 13.40 0.09 -34.36
CA ALA A 204 14.53 0.87 -34.90
C ALA A 204 15.19 0.21 -36.13
N GLY A 205 15.00 -1.10 -36.32
CA GLY A 205 15.56 -1.85 -37.47
C GLY A 205 14.68 -1.86 -38.76
N GLY A 206 13.43 -1.37 -38.67
CA GLY A 206 12.47 -1.41 -39.78
C GLY A 206 12.39 -0.16 -40.63
N GLY A 207 13.32 0.77 -40.51
CA GLY A 207 13.27 2.09 -41.19
C GLY A 207 14.38 2.35 -42.21
N ALA A 208 14.99 1.31 -42.79
CA ALA A 208 16.02 1.45 -43.82
C ALA A 208 15.75 0.47 -44.98
N ASP A 209 14.72 0.75 -45.76
CA ASP A 209 14.50 0.28 -47.12
C ASP A 209 13.76 1.37 -47.93
#